data_9a65401c5831c9521afa7605adc2f302
#
_entry.id   9a65401c5831c9521afa7605adc2f302
#
_cell.length_a   1.000
_cell.length_b   1.000
_cell.length_c   1.000
_cell.angle_alpha   90.00
_cell.angle_beta   90.00
_cell.angle_gamma   90.00
#
_symmetry.space_group_name_H-M   'P 1'
#
loop_
_entity.id
_entity.type
_entity.pdbx_description
1 polymer ?
#
loop_
_entity_poly.entity_id
_entity_poly.type
_entity_poly.pdbx_seq_one_letter_code
_entity_poly.pdbx_strand_id
1 'polypeptide(L)'
;AAQRIATTLIATFGKKRVQWALVITGLVVGLAMFFEVGFVLLLPLVFTIVASSGLPLLYVGVPMVAALSVTHCFLPPHPGPTAIATIFEANLGTTLLYGFIITIPTVIVAGPLFSKLLTRFEKAPPEGLFNPHLFSEEEMPSFWNSIFAAVIPVILMAIAAVCEITLPKTNTVRLFF
;
A
#
# COMPACT_ATOMS: atom_id res chain seq x y z
N ALA A 1 -4.70 -8.73 -9.19
CA ALA A 1 -4.95 -7.32 -8.88
C ALA A 1 -3.66 -6.57 -8.51
N ALA A 2 -2.94 -6.95 -7.43
CA ALA A 2 -1.73 -6.24 -6.96
C ALA A 2 -0.66 -6.08 -8.04
N GLN A 3 -0.33 -7.15 -8.77
CA GLN A 3 0.62 -7.08 -9.89
C GLN A 3 0.13 -6.14 -11.00
N ARG A 4 -1.18 -6.14 -11.35
CA ARG A 4 -1.74 -5.22 -12.36
C ARG A 4 -1.57 -3.77 -11.95
N ILE A 5 -1.86 -3.43 -10.70
CA ILE A 5 -1.67 -2.07 -10.16
C ILE A 5 -0.20 -1.66 -10.33
N ALA A 6 0.70 -2.49 -9.86
CA ALA A 6 2.12 -2.20 -9.89
C ALA A 6 2.67 -2.07 -11.32
N THR A 7 2.40 -3.02 -12.22
CA THR A 7 2.90 -2.96 -13.60
C THR A 7 2.37 -1.76 -14.35
N THR A 8 1.09 -1.42 -14.17
CA THR A 8 0.47 -0.25 -14.81
C THR A 8 1.08 1.05 -14.29
N LEU A 9 1.26 1.18 -12.97
CA LEU A 9 1.87 2.39 -12.38
C LEU A 9 3.32 2.55 -12.81
N ILE A 10 4.10 1.47 -12.85
CA ILE A 10 5.50 1.51 -13.31
C ILE A 10 5.59 1.92 -14.77
N ALA A 11 4.73 1.36 -15.63
CA ALA A 11 4.66 1.74 -17.04
C ALA A 11 4.32 3.24 -17.22
N THR A 12 3.40 3.74 -16.38
CA THR A 12 2.96 5.15 -16.44
C THR A 12 4.03 6.12 -15.91
N PHE A 13 4.67 5.80 -14.80
CA PHE A 13 5.66 6.69 -14.15
C PHE A 13 7.05 6.61 -14.78
N GLY A 14 7.38 5.50 -15.44
CA GLY A 14 8.69 5.23 -16.03
C GLY A 14 9.81 5.01 -15.01
N LYS A 15 10.99 4.62 -15.49
CA LYS A 15 12.15 4.28 -14.65
C LYS A 15 12.59 5.40 -13.68
N LYS A 16 12.49 6.66 -14.10
CA LYS A 16 12.93 7.81 -13.27
C LYS A 16 12.07 8.03 -12.03
N ARG A 17 10.81 7.58 -12.04
CA ARG A 17 9.85 7.76 -10.95
C ARG A 17 9.37 6.44 -10.37
N VAL A 18 10.12 5.36 -10.57
CA VAL A 18 9.75 4.00 -10.12
C VAL A 18 9.47 3.94 -8.61
N GLN A 19 10.22 4.70 -7.80
CA GLN A 19 9.98 4.77 -6.35
C GLN A 19 8.57 5.26 -6.02
N TRP A 20 8.09 6.29 -6.72
CA TRP A 20 6.74 6.81 -6.52
C TRP A 20 5.66 5.83 -6.99
N ALA A 21 5.91 5.14 -8.11
CA ALA A 21 5.03 4.07 -8.55
C ALA A 21 4.89 2.97 -7.48
N LEU A 22 6.01 2.58 -6.87
CA LEU A 22 6.02 1.56 -5.81
C LEU A 22 5.44 2.04 -4.49
N VAL A 23 5.64 3.32 -4.13
CA VAL A 23 4.96 3.94 -2.98
C VAL A 23 3.44 3.89 -3.17
N ILE A 24 2.95 4.36 -4.32
CA ILE A 24 1.50 4.37 -4.59
C ILE A 24 0.96 2.92 -4.63
N THR A 25 1.68 2.00 -5.27
CA THR A 25 1.32 0.58 -5.26
C THR A 25 1.24 0.03 -3.85
N GLY A 26 2.27 0.28 -3.03
CA GLY A 26 2.33 -0.17 -1.64
C GLY A 26 1.20 0.41 -0.79
N LEU A 27 0.87 1.69 -0.96
CA LEU A 27 -0.26 2.33 -0.27
C LEU A 27 -1.59 1.69 -0.68
N VAL A 28 -1.85 1.55 -1.99
CA VAL A 28 -3.13 1.00 -2.48
C VAL A 28 -3.29 -0.47 -2.12
N VAL A 29 -2.24 -1.27 -2.30
CA VAL A 29 -2.26 -2.70 -1.94
C VAL A 29 -2.32 -2.88 -0.43
N GLY A 30 -1.59 -2.04 0.32
CA GLY A 30 -1.58 -2.05 1.77
C GLY A 30 -2.93 -1.71 2.41
N LEU A 31 -3.80 -0.94 1.76
CA LEU A 31 -5.16 -0.70 2.24
C LEU A 31 -6.04 -1.97 2.19
N ALA A 32 -5.77 -2.89 1.25
CA ALA A 32 -6.56 -4.10 1.05
C ALA A 32 -5.98 -5.34 1.73
N MET A 33 -4.69 -5.33 2.07
CA MET A 33 -3.96 -6.52 2.50
C MET A 33 -3.09 -6.22 3.72
N PHE A 34 -2.87 -7.22 4.57
CA PHE A 34 -1.87 -7.16 5.62
C PHE A 34 -0.47 -7.01 5.04
N PHE A 35 0.41 -6.39 5.82
CA PHE A 35 1.79 -6.12 5.41
C PHE A 35 2.48 -7.36 4.85
N GLU A 36 2.41 -8.48 5.55
CA GLU A 36 3.08 -9.73 5.20
C GLU A 36 2.62 -10.25 3.83
N VAL A 37 1.31 -10.25 3.60
CA VAL A 37 0.71 -10.72 2.35
C VAL A 37 1.09 -9.78 1.20
N GLY A 38 0.93 -8.47 1.40
CA GLY A 38 1.31 -7.47 0.41
C GLY A 38 2.79 -7.51 0.07
N PHE A 39 3.65 -7.70 1.07
CA PHE A 39 5.10 -7.83 0.88
C PHE A 39 5.46 -9.04 0.03
N VAL A 40 4.96 -10.24 0.39
CA VAL A 40 5.23 -11.48 -0.36
C VAL A 40 4.72 -11.39 -1.80
N LEU A 41 3.55 -10.78 -2.02
CA LEU A 41 2.98 -10.62 -3.36
C LEU A 41 3.76 -9.62 -4.24
N LEU A 42 4.29 -8.55 -3.64
CA LEU A 42 4.98 -7.50 -4.41
C LEU A 42 6.50 -7.74 -4.51
N LEU A 43 7.07 -8.60 -3.67
CA LEU A 43 8.50 -8.87 -3.67
C LEU A 43 9.03 -9.40 -5.02
N PRO A 44 8.38 -10.37 -5.71
CA PRO A 44 8.80 -10.81 -7.04
C PRO A 44 8.84 -9.67 -8.06
N LEU A 45 7.90 -8.73 -7.95
CA LEU A 45 7.85 -7.57 -8.82
C LEU A 45 9.04 -6.62 -8.58
N VAL A 46 9.41 -6.39 -7.31
CA VAL A 46 10.61 -5.60 -6.97
C VAL A 46 11.85 -6.22 -7.61
N PHE A 47 12.04 -7.53 -7.50
CA PHE A 47 13.16 -8.22 -8.12
C PHE A 47 13.15 -8.11 -9.66
N THR A 48 11.99 -8.23 -10.26
CA THR A 48 11.83 -8.06 -11.72
C THR A 48 12.23 -6.66 -12.17
N ILE A 49 11.83 -5.63 -11.42
CA ILE A 49 12.19 -4.23 -11.70
C ILE A 49 13.70 -4.05 -11.56
N VAL A 50 14.30 -4.54 -10.49
CA VAL A 50 15.76 -4.48 -10.27
C VAL A 50 16.51 -5.15 -11.41
N ALA A 51 16.12 -6.38 -11.76
CA ALA A 51 16.76 -7.14 -12.85
C ALA A 51 16.65 -6.44 -14.22
N SER A 52 15.47 -5.86 -14.53
CA SER A 52 15.21 -5.21 -15.82
C SER A 52 15.72 -3.77 -15.92
N SER A 53 15.85 -3.07 -14.80
CA SER A 53 16.23 -1.66 -14.79
C SER A 53 17.70 -1.40 -14.44
N GLY A 54 18.36 -2.37 -13.76
CA GLY A 54 19.67 -2.21 -13.17
C GLY A 54 19.71 -1.25 -11.98
N LEU A 55 18.56 -0.91 -11.42
CA LEU A 55 18.46 -0.05 -10.24
C LEU A 55 18.80 -0.84 -8.97
N PRO A 56 19.34 -0.17 -7.94
CA PRO A 56 19.64 -0.76 -6.66
C PRO A 56 18.41 -1.41 -5.98
N LEU A 57 18.57 -2.59 -5.37
CA LEU A 57 17.47 -3.31 -4.71
C LEU A 57 16.84 -2.49 -3.57
N LEU A 58 17.68 -1.90 -2.72
CA LEU A 58 17.18 -1.08 -1.61
C LEU A 58 16.51 0.21 -2.10
N TYR A 59 16.99 0.76 -3.23
CA TYR A 59 16.38 1.93 -3.85
C TYR A 59 14.96 1.65 -4.36
N VAL A 60 14.72 0.44 -4.83
CA VAL A 60 13.43 -0.01 -5.38
C VAL A 60 12.53 -0.57 -4.28
N GLY A 61 13.05 -1.43 -3.42
CA GLY A 61 12.26 -2.19 -2.44
C GLY A 61 11.82 -1.38 -1.22
N VAL A 62 12.70 -0.56 -0.66
CA VAL A 62 12.40 0.18 0.58
C VAL A 62 11.18 1.11 0.46
N PRO A 63 10.97 1.86 -0.63
CA PRO A 63 9.76 2.68 -0.78
C PRO A 63 8.47 1.87 -0.73
N MET A 64 8.45 0.69 -1.34
CA MET A 64 7.29 -0.21 -1.31
C MET A 64 7.04 -0.74 0.10
N VAL A 65 8.10 -1.23 0.76
CA VAL A 65 8.03 -1.77 2.13
C VAL A 65 7.56 -0.71 3.11
N ALA A 66 8.11 0.50 3.01
CA ALA A 66 7.68 1.63 3.84
C ALA A 66 6.20 1.96 3.65
N ALA A 67 5.72 2.00 2.41
CA ALA A 67 4.32 2.27 2.10
C ALA A 67 3.38 1.19 2.68
N LEU A 68 3.70 -0.09 2.51
CA LEU A 68 2.94 -1.20 3.10
C LEU A 68 2.93 -1.13 4.63
N SER A 69 4.10 -0.89 5.24
CA SER A 69 4.23 -0.82 6.70
C SER A 69 3.44 0.34 7.30
N VAL A 70 3.56 1.53 6.72
CA VAL A 70 2.85 2.72 7.19
C VAL A 70 1.34 2.56 7.07
N THR A 71 0.86 1.98 5.97
CA THR A 71 -0.56 1.69 5.77
C THR A 71 -1.08 0.75 6.86
N HIS A 72 -0.35 -0.32 7.10
CA HIS A 72 -0.71 -1.33 8.11
C HIS A 72 -0.70 -0.79 9.55
N CYS A 73 0.25 0.10 9.86
CA CYS A 73 0.42 0.62 11.21
C CYS A 73 -0.48 1.82 11.56
N PHE A 74 -0.89 2.63 10.57
CA PHE A 74 -1.57 3.89 10.84
C PHE A 74 -3.02 3.91 10.42
N LEU A 75 -3.42 3.06 9.47
CA LEU A 75 -4.73 3.18 8.84
C LEU A 75 -5.69 2.08 9.27
N PRO A 76 -6.83 2.42 9.92
CA PRO A 76 -7.98 1.53 9.92
C PRO A 76 -8.36 1.19 8.45
N PRO A 77 -8.88 0.00 8.16
CA PRO A 77 -9.39 -1.04 9.07
C PRO A 77 -8.34 -2.06 9.56
N HIS A 78 -7.05 -1.78 9.44
CA HIS A 78 -6.05 -2.72 9.97
C HIS A 78 -6.22 -2.96 11.48
N PRO A 79 -5.95 -4.19 11.97
CA PRO A 79 -6.25 -4.57 13.34
C PRO A 79 -5.57 -3.70 14.39
N GLY A 80 -4.30 -3.34 14.19
CA GLY A 80 -3.54 -2.53 15.13
C GLY A 80 -4.16 -1.16 15.39
N PRO A 81 -4.26 -0.28 14.37
CA PRO A 81 -4.88 1.04 14.52
C PRO A 81 -6.34 0.95 14.99
N THR A 82 -7.10 -0.05 14.51
CA THR A 82 -8.49 -0.24 14.92
C THR A 82 -8.59 -0.60 16.41
N ALA A 83 -7.78 -1.52 16.89
CA ALA A 83 -7.75 -1.92 18.31
C ALA A 83 -7.35 -0.74 19.21
N ILE A 84 -6.33 0.02 18.83
CA ILE A 84 -5.89 1.20 19.58
C ILE A 84 -7.01 2.26 19.60
N ALA A 85 -7.62 2.56 18.47
CA ALA A 85 -8.74 3.51 18.41
C ALA A 85 -9.91 3.07 19.31
N THR A 86 -10.20 1.78 19.34
CA THR A 86 -11.27 1.23 20.22
C THR A 86 -10.91 1.37 21.70
N ILE A 87 -9.67 1.08 22.09
CA ILE A 87 -9.21 1.20 23.49
C ILE A 87 -9.30 2.66 23.98
N PHE A 88 -8.98 3.61 23.11
CA PHE A 88 -9.06 5.05 23.42
C PHE A 88 -10.45 5.66 23.14
N GLU A 89 -11.46 4.86 22.80
CA GLU A 89 -12.80 5.31 22.43
C GLU A 89 -12.80 6.38 21.33
N ALA A 90 -11.78 6.31 20.44
CA ALA A 90 -11.61 7.26 19.35
C ALA A 90 -12.51 6.89 18.16
N ASN A 91 -13.03 7.91 17.49
CA ASN A 91 -13.81 7.70 16.27
C ASN A 91 -12.91 7.17 15.13
N LEU A 92 -13.27 6.03 14.54
CA LEU A 92 -12.47 5.36 13.50
C LEU A 92 -12.31 6.20 12.23
N GLY A 93 -13.33 6.96 11.84
CA GLY A 93 -13.25 7.85 10.67
C GLY A 93 -12.28 9.00 10.90
N THR A 94 -12.27 9.58 12.10
CA THR A 94 -11.31 10.62 12.50
C THR A 94 -9.88 10.03 12.56
N THR A 95 -9.73 8.82 13.11
CA THR A 95 -8.45 8.10 13.15
C THR A 95 -7.92 7.84 11.74
N LEU A 96 -8.78 7.41 10.81
CA LEU A 96 -8.43 7.21 9.41
C LEU A 96 -7.95 8.52 8.75
N LEU A 97 -8.66 9.62 8.97
CA LEU A 97 -8.30 10.93 8.41
C LEU A 97 -6.92 11.39 8.88
N TYR A 98 -6.67 11.38 10.19
CA TYR A 98 -5.37 11.72 10.73
C TYR A 98 -4.29 10.73 10.31
N GLY A 99 -4.63 9.44 10.23
CA GLY A 99 -3.75 8.40 9.70
C GLY A 99 -3.27 8.73 8.29
N PHE A 100 -4.14 9.14 7.38
CA PHE A 100 -3.74 9.57 6.04
C PHE A 100 -2.84 10.80 6.04
N ILE A 101 -3.14 11.80 6.87
CA ILE A 101 -2.31 13.01 6.99
C ILE A 101 -0.89 12.66 7.42
N ILE A 102 -0.74 11.75 8.39
CA ILE A 102 0.57 11.32 8.90
C ILE A 102 1.27 10.37 7.91
N THR A 103 0.52 9.54 7.20
CA THR A 103 1.05 8.60 6.21
C THR A 103 1.89 9.29 5.15
N ILE A 104 1.42 10.44 4.63
CA ILE A 104 2.11 11.13 3.53
C ILE A 104 3.56 11.51 3.88
N PRO A 105 3.84 12.31 4.92
CA PRO A 105 5.21 12.66 5.27
C PRO A 105 6.04 11.45 5.71
N THR A 106 5.43 10.50 6.43
CA THR A 106 6.13 9.30 6.90
C THR A 106 6.64 8.45 5.76
N VAL A 107 5.79 8.19 4.75
CA VAL A 107 6.18 7.39 3.57
C VAL A 107 7.25 8.11 2.74
N ILE A 108 7.17 9.43 2.61
CA ILE A 108 8.19 10.21 1.88
C ILE A 108 9.56 10.05 2.56
N VAL A 109 9.60 10.19 3.87
CA VAL A 109 10.85 10.09 4.65
C VAL A 109 11.36 8.66 4.70
N ALA A 110 10.54 7.70 5.14
CA ALA A 110 10.93 6.30 5.33
C ALA A 110 11.12 5.52 4.01
N GLY A 111 10.49 5.95 2.92
CA GLY A 111 10.61 5.33 1.61
C GLY A 111 11.67 6.01 0.73
N PRO A 112 11.26 6.94 -0.16
CA PRO A 112 12.15 7.53 -1.16
C PRO A 112 13.38 8.25 -0.59
N LEU A 113 13.27 8.97 0.52
CA LEU A 113 14.42 9.67 1.10
C LEU A 113 15.39 8.70 1.77
N PHE A 114 14.88 7.80 2.60
CA PHE A 114 15.71 6.84 3.31
C PHE A 114 16.38 5.84 2.36
N SER A 115 15.68 5.37 1.34
CA SER A 115 16.25 4.44 0.36
C SER A 115 17.46 5.01 -0.38
N LYS A 116 17.51 6.33 -0.63
CA LYS A 116 18.66 6.99 -1.24
C LYS A 116 19.92 6.92 -0.35
N LEU A 117 19.74 6.97 0.98
CA LEU A 117 20.85 6.82 1.91
C LEU A 117 21.38 5.39 1.95
N LEU A 118 20.50 4.40 1.69
CA LEU A 118 20.84 2.98 1.74
C LEU A 118 21.59 2.50 0.49
N THR A 119 21.51 3.21 -0.63
CA THR A 119 22.17 2.78 -1.88
C THR A 119 23.68 2.56 -1.73
N ARG A 120 24.33 3.26 -0.81
CA ARG A 120 25.76 3.08 -0.49
C ARG A 120 26.09 1.75 0.19
N PHE A 121 25.11 1.06 0.75
CA PHE A 121 25.25 -0.23 1.45
C PHE A 121 24.82 -1.41 0.59
N GLU A 122 24.50 -1.16 -0.67
CA GLU A 122 23.88 -2.15 -1.52
C GLU A 122 24.86 -3.25 -1.92
N LYS A 123 24.33 -4.48 -1.85
CA LYS A 123 24.96 -5.68 -2.43
C LYS A 123 24.06 -6.19 -3.55
N ALA A 124 24.67 -6.81 -4.55
CA ALA A 124 23.90 -7.49 -5.59
C ALA A 124 22.94 -8.51 -4.95
N PRO A 125 21.68 -8.59 -5.42
CA PRO A 125 20.77 -9.61 -4.94
C PRO A 125 21.36 -11.00 -5.19
N PRO A 126 21.18 -11.98 -4.29
CA PRO A 126 21.67 -13.33 -4.49
C PRO A 126 21.13 -13.94 -5.77
N GLU A 127 22.02 -14.50 -6.59
CA GLU A 127 21.64 -15.19 -7.83
C GLU A 127 20.75 -16.41 -7.50
N GLY A 128 19.67 -16.59 -8.25
CA GLY A 128 18.79 -17.76 -8.15
C GLY A 128 17.79 -17.77 -7.01
N LEU A 129 17.70 -16.72 -6.19
CA LEU A 129 16.77 -16.69 -5.05
C LEU A 129 15.30 -16.56 -5.45
N PHE A 130 15.00 -16.09 -6.65
CA PHE A 130 13.64 -15.90 -7.13
C PHE A 130 13.51 -16.23 -8.62
N ASN A 131 12.65 -17.20 -8.89
CA ASN A 131 12.00 -17.36 -10.19
C ASN A 131 10.58 -16.81 -10.07
N PRO A 132 10.35 -15.49 -10.32
CA PRO A 132 9.06 -14.88 -10.07
C PRO A 132 8.03 -15.44 -11.04
N HIS A 133 7.00 -16.11 -10.54
CA HIS A 133 5.82 -16.41 -11.33
C HIS A 133 5.03 -15.11 -11.51
N LEU A 134 5.33 -14.39 -12.59
CA LEU A 134 4.55 -13.22 -12.97
C LEU A 134 3.38 -13.68 -13.85
N PHE A 135 2.19 -13.22 -13.49
CA PHE A 135 0.99 -13.45 -14.30
C PHE A 135 1.11 -12.72 -15.64
N SER A 136 0.68 -13.36 -16.70
CA SER A 136 0.57 -12.73 -18.02
C SER A 136 -0.48 -11.61 -18.05
N GLU A 137 -0.43 -10.76 -19.07
CA GLU A 137 -1.42 -9.68 -19.22
C GLU A 137 -2.87 -10.19 -19.26
N GLU A 138 -3.08 -11.35 -19.87
CA GLU A 138 -4.40 -11.99 -20.03
C GLU A 138 -4.94 -12.57 -18.73
N GLU A 139 -4.07 -13.03 -17.84
CA GLU A 139 -4.44 -13.60 -16.53
C GLU A 139 -4.74 -12.52 -15.49
N MET A 140 -4.36 -11.29 -15.75
CA MET A 140 -4.56 -10.19 -14.80
C MET A 140 -5.91 -9.49 -15.02
N PRO A 141 -6.65 -9.16 -13.93
CA PRO A 141 -7.85 -8.34 -14.04
C PRO A 141 -7.51 -6.94 -14.60
N SER A 142 -8.52 -6.21 -15.06
CA SER A 142 -8.33 -4.83 -15.51
C SER A 142 -7.79 -3.94 -14.38
N PHE A 143 -7.09 -2.86 -14.75
CA PHE A 143 -6.52 -1.91 -13.78
C PHE A 143 -7.60 -1.32 -12.86
N TRP A 144 -8.73 -0.89 -13.40
CA TRP A 144 -9.81 -0.30 -12.63
C TRP A 144 -10.47 -1.29 -11.68
N ASN A 145 -10.70 -2.53 -12.11
CA ASN A 145 -11.20 -3.57 -11.21
C ASN A 145 -10.22 -3.87 -10.08
N SER A 146 -8.92 -3.82 -10.38
CA SER A 146 -7.87 -4.02 -9.38
C SER A 146 -7.83 -2.90 -8.34
N ILE A 147 -7.94 -1.65 -8.77
CA ILE A 147 -8.01 -0.49 -7.87
C ILE A 147 -9.28 -0.54 -7.02
N PHE A 148 -10.44 -0.78 -7.65
CA PHE A 148 -11.71 -0.85 -6.94
C PHE A 148 -11.69 -1.93 -5.86
N ALA A 149 -11.22 -3.15 -6.18
CA ALA A 149 -11.10 -4.23 -5.21
C ALA A 149 -10.15 -3.89 -4.04
N ALA A 150 -9.08 -3.13 -4.31
CA ALA A 150 -8.14 -2.73 -3.28
C ALA A 150 -8.67 -1.61 -2.36
N VAL A 151 -9.51 -0.71 -2.88
CA VAL A 151 -9.96 0.48 -2.16
C VAL A 151 -11.34 0.29 -1.52
N ILE A 152 -12.11 -0.75 -1.88
CA ILE A 152 -13.46 -0.97 -1.38
C ILE A 152 -13.58 -0.99 0.16
N PRO A 153 -12.67 -1.60 0.94
CA PRO A 153 -12.75 -1.57 2.40
C PRO A 153 -12.68 -0.13 2.96
N VAL A 154 -11.82 0.70 2.36
CA VAL A 154 -11.65 2.10 2.76
C VAL A 154 -12.87 2.94 2.39
N ILE A 155 -13.46 2.69 1.21
CA ILE A 155 -14.70 3.35 0.78
C ILE A 155 -15.84 3.03 1.75
N LEU A 156 -16.02 1.75 2.10
CA LEU A 156 -17.05 1.33 3.05
C LEU A 156 -16.85 1.99 4.42
N MET A 157 -15.62 2.07 4.89
CA MET A 157 -15.29 2.71 6.15
C MET A 157 -15.51 4.23 6.11
N ALA A 158 -15.18 4.88 5.00
CA ALA A 158 -15.47 6.31 4.81
C ALA A 158 -16.99 6.57 4.81
N ILE A 159 -17.77 5.70 4.16
CA ILE A 159 -19.23 5.78 4.19
C ILE A 159 -19.75 5.61 5.62
N ALA A 160 -19.26 4.61 6.36
CA ALA A 160 -19.61 4.39 7.77
C ALA A 160 -19.33 5.65 8.62
N ALA A 161 -18.15 6.24 8.47
CA ALA A 161 -17.76 7.46 9.17
C ALA A 161 -18.69 8.65 8.85
N VAL A 162 -19.05 8.83 7.57
CA VAL A 162 -20.02 9.87 7.17
C VAL A 162 -21.39 9.60 7.77
N CYS A 163 -21.88 8.36 7.74
CA CYS A 163 -23.16 7.99 8.36
C CYS A 163 -23.15 8.24 9.87
N GLU A 164 -22.04 7.95 10.54
CA GLU A 164 -21.90 8.18 11.97
C GLU A 164 -21.98 9.66 12.35
N ILE A 165 -21.42 10.55 11.54
CA ILE A 165 -21.43 11.99 11.78
C ILE A 165 -22.78 12.64 11.39
N THR A 166 -23.40 12.17 10.30
CA THR A 166 -24.55 12.85 9.70
C THR A 166 -25.90 12.29 10.15
N LEU A 167 -25.97 11.02 10.57
CA LEU A 167 -27.22 10.34 10.88
C LEU A 167 -27.41 10.16 12.39
N PRO A 168 -28.67 10.28 12.91
CA PRO A 168 -28.96 10.01 14.30
C PRO A 168 -28.72 8.54 14.65
N LYS A 169 -28.39 8.24 15.92
CA LYS A 169 -28.03 6.90 16.41
C LYS A 169 -29.10 5.82 16.17
N THR A 170 -30.36 6.23 15.97
CA THR A 170 -31.50 5.33 15.71
C THR A 170 -31.72 5.05 14.22
N ASN A 171 -30.94 5.64 13.33
CA ASN A 171 -31.10 5.45 11.89
C ASN A 171 -30.63 4.07 11.46
N THR A 172 -31.45 3.33 10.71
CA THR A 172 -31.20 1.96 10.27
C THR A 172 -29.89 1.87 9.42
N VAL A 173 -29.61 2.88 8.58
CA VAL A 173 -28.39 2.90 7.77
C VAL A 173 -27.14 3.00 8.66
N ARG A 174 -27.18 3.86 9.68
CA ARG A 174 -26.08 3.97 10.65
C ARG A 174 -25.87 2.70 11.48
N LEU A 175 -26.96 1.96 11.76
CA LEU A 175 -26.87 0.69 12.50
C LEU A 175 -26.33 -0.47 11.63
N PHE A 176 -26.39 -0.33 10.32
CA PHE A 176 -25.86 -1.32 9.38
C PHE A 176 -24.34 -1.21 9.23
N PHE A 177 -23.80 -0.01 9.26
CA PHE A 177 -22.36 0.28 9.21
C PHE A 177 -21.76 0.43 10.61
#